data_57ac158b24b8da9fa0869938f0df95e9
#
_entry.id   57ac158b24b8da9fa0869938f0df95e9
#
_cell.length_a   1.000
_cell.length_b   1.000
_cell.length_c   1.000
_cell.angle_alpha   90.00
_cell.angle_beta   90.00
_cell.angle_gamma   90.00
#
_symmetry.space_group_name_H-M   'P 1'
#
loop_
_entity.id
_entity.type
_entity.pdbx_description
1 polymer ?
#
loop_
_entity_poly.entity_id
_entity_poly.type
_entity_poly.pdbx_seq_one_letter_code
_entity_poly.pdbx_strand_id
1 'polypeptide(L)'
;MAFIVCIDGNIAAGKTTVLQEIEKKGYPVYYEPFQDNPWLPLYYQDPKKYALNTQLWFLSSRFKQYKNADFSTRKIVFVERSIYTDRFVFVELIKQQGNLDELEVDTYKHHFEICKNPLPDLTIVLDTPPTECKNRMDSRARGIEEGVPLDYLQALGKVYDENFNKLGVKAVKKFFDGSPSATAKEIISLAENEFKEYDRWKGLEQ
;
A
#
# COMPACT_ATOMS: atom_id res chain seq x y z
N MET A 1 -3.71 16.03 -14.35
CA MET A 1 -3.58 14.69 -13.76
C MET A 1 -4.22 14.69 -12.37
N ALA A 2 -4.76 13.56 -11.92
CA ALA A 2 -5.29 13.45 -10.58
C ALA A 2 -4.19 13.62 -9.51
N PHE A 3 -4.58 14.01 -8.30
CA PHE A 3 -3.75 13.96 -7.10
C PHE A 3 -3.94 12.60 -6.44
N ILE A 4 -2.89 11.80 -6.42
CA ILE A 4 -2.94 10.40 -5.99
C ILE A 4 -2.58 10.30 -4.51
N VAL A 5 -3.53 9.85 -3.70
CA VAL A 5 -3.34 9.59 -2.27
C VAL A 5 -3.30 8.08 -2.03
N CYS A 6 -2.16 7.58 -1.61
CA CYS A 6 -1.97 6.19 -1.25
C CYS A 6 -2.27 5.97 0.24
N ILE A 7 -3.17 5.05 0.56
CA ILE A 7 -3.40 4.59 1.93
C ILE A 7 -2.61 3.30 2.13
N ASP A 8 -1.68 3.34 3.05
CA ASP A 8 -0.72 2.28 3.29
C ASP A 8 -0.66 1.86 4.78
N GLY A 9 0.21 0.94 5.12
CA GLY A 9 0.39 0.42 6.48
C GLY A 9 0.36 -1.10 6.55
N ASN A 10 0.52 -1.64 7.73
CA ASN A 10 0.64 -3.07 7.99
C ASN A 10 -0.56 -3.88 7.48
N ILE A 11 -0.43 -5.21 7.42
CA ILE A 11 -1.57 -6.11 7.17
C ILE A 11 -2.56 -5.92 8.32
N ALA A 12 -3.86 -5.87 8.02
CA ALA A 12 -4.94 -5.59 8.97
C ALA A 12 -4.88 -4.22 9.70
N ALA A 13 -4.09 -3.25 9.21
CA ALA A 13 -4.07 -1.90 9.76
C ALA A 13 -5.39 -1.11 9.62
N GLY A 14 -6.36 -1.63 8.85
CA GLY A 14 -7.66 -0.98 8.65
C GLY A 14 -7.81 -0.22 7.32
N LYS A 15 -6.84 -0.32 6.42
CA LYS A 15 -6.82 0.38 5.11
C LYS A 15 -8.12 0.27 4.34
N THR A 16 -8.53 -0.95 4.02
CA THR A 16 -9.74 -1.22 3.23
C THR A 16 -10.99 -0.64 3.89
N THR A 17 -11.12 -0.76 5.20
CA THR A 17 -12.27 -0.24 5.96
C THR A 17 -12.35 1.29 5.89
N VAL A 18 -11.20 1.97 6.02
CA VAL A 18 -11.12 3.43 5.90
C VAL A 18 -11.40 3.87 4.46
N LEU A 19 -10.87 3.15 3.47
CA LEU A 19 -11.12 3.44 2.06
C LEU A 19 -12.59 3.28 1.67
N GLN A 20 -13.30 2.29 2.23
CA GLN A 20 -14.75 2.16 2.06
C GLN A 20 -15.51 3.37 2.61
N GLU A 21 -15.07 3.94 3.73
CA GLU A 21 -15.67 5.17 4.26
C GLU A 21 -15.35 6.41 3.40
N ILE A 22 -14.17 6.46 2.78
CA ILE A 22 -13.77 7.51 1.82
C ILE A 22 -14.62 7.40 0.55
N GLU A 23 -14.82 6.20 0.03
CA GLU A 23 -15.66 5.94 -1.15
C GLU A 23 -17.11 6.37 -0.94
N LYS A 24 -17.69 6.09 0.24
CA LYS A 24 -19.05 6.56 0.63
C LYS A 24 -19.18 8.09 0.61
N LYS A 25 -18.07 8.82 0.67
CA LYS A 25 -18.03 10.28 0.58
C LYS A 25 -17.85 10.81 -0.84
N GLY A 26 -17.86 9.90 -1.83
CA GLY A 26 -17.83 10.22 -3.26
C GLY A 26 -16.44 10.36 -3.86
N TYR A 27 -15.37 9.98 -3.16
CA TYR A 27 -14.02 9.94 -3.74
C TYR A 27 -13.77 8.66 -4.51
N PRO A 28 -13.12 8.70 -5.68
CA PRO A 28 -12.66 7.52 -6.38
C PRO A 28 -11.67 6.72 -5.54
N VAL A 29 -11.88 5.41 -5.41
CA VAL A 29 -11.04 4.48 -4.66
C VAL A 29 -10.67 3.28 -5.51
N TYR A 30 -9.39 2.90 -5.49
CA TYR A 30 -8.87 1.69 -6.12
C TYR A 30 -8.30 0.77 -5.04
N TYR A 31 -8.95 -0.36 -4.82
CA TYR A 31 -8.58 -1.34 -3.80
C TYR A 31 -7.47 -2.28 -4.24
N GLU A 32 -6.72 -2.80 -3.28
CA GLU A 32 -5.70 -3.82 -3.51
C GLU A 32 -6.34 -5.15 -3.99
N PRO A 33 -5.93 -5.69 -5.15
CA PRO A 33 -6.51 -6.93 -5.69
C PRO A 33 -5.87 -8.20 -5.09
N PHE A 34 -5.64 -8.23 -3.75
CA PHE A 34 -4.89 -9.33 -3.11
C PHE A 34 -5.61 -10.69 -3.17
N GLN A 35 -6.94 -10.69 -3.20
CA GLN A 35 -7.75 -11.92 -3.23
C GLN A 35 -7.60 -12.68 -4.55
N ASP A 36 -7.27 -11.98 -5.62
CA ASP A 36 -7.11 -12.55 -6.96
C ASP A 36 -5.70 -13.13 -7.18
N ASN A 37 -4.79 -12.99 -6.20
CA ASN A 37 -3.42 -13.48 -6.33
C ASN A 37 -3.37 -15.00 -6.08
N PRO A 38 -3.18 -15.84 -7.13
CA PRO A 38 -3.16 -17.29 -6.99
C PRO A 38 -1.91 -17.80 -6.28
N TRP A 39 -0.84 -16.97 -6.20
CA TRP A 39 0.43 -17.33 -5.57
C TRP A 39 0.44 -17.06 -4.07
N LEU A 40 -0.44 -16.20 -3.56
CA LEU A 40 -0.41 -15.79 -2.16
C LEU A 40 -0.64 -16.95 -1.18
N PRO A 41 -1.61 -17.88 -1.41
CA PRO A 41 -1.75 -19.07 -0.56
C PRO A 41 -0.52 -19.99 -0.60
N LEU A 42 0.12 -20.11 -1.77
CA LEU A 42 1.32 -20.92 -1.94
C LEU A 42 2.53 -20.27 -1.27
N TYR A 43 2.63 -18.93 -1.33
CA TYR A 43 3.66 -18.17 -0.64
C TYR A 43 3.63 -18.40 0.88
N TYR A 44 2.46 -18.42 1.50
CA TYR A 44 2.37 -18.69 2.94
C TYR A 44 2.75 -20.13 3.31
N GLN A 45 2.65 -21.08 2.38
CA GLN A 45 3.09 -22.47 2.59
C GLN A 45 4.60 -22.64 2.39
N ASP A 46 5.16 -22.03 1.37
CA ASP A 46 6.59 -22.09 1.02
C ASP A 46 7.06 -20.71 0.52
N PRO A 47 7.40 -19.78 1.46
CA PRO A 47 7.81 -18.43 1.10
C PRO A 47 9.00 -18.38 0.16
N LYS A 48 10.01 -19.24 0.38
CA LYS A 48 11.22 -19.26 -0.44
C LYS A 48 10.95 -19.63 -1.90
N LYS A 49 10.01 -20.54 -2.13
CA LYS A 49 9.69 -21.02 -3.48
C LYS A 49 8.82 -20.03 -4.27
N TYR A 50 7.91 -19.33 -3.59
CA TYR A 50 6.86 -18.57 -4.25
C TYR A 50 6.92 -17.05 -4.05
N ALA A 51 7.95 -16.55 -3.35
CA ALA A 51 8.09 -15.12 -3.08
C ALA A 51 8.14 -14.29 -4.36
N LEU A 52 9.03 -14.62 -5.30
CA LEU A 52 9.18 -13.86 -6.54
C LEU A 52 7.87 -13.85 -7.35
N ASN A 53 7.24 -15.02 -7.53
CA ASN A 53 5.97 -15.14 -8.25
C ASN A 53 4.88 -14.26 -7.65
N THR A 54 4.76 -14.29 -6.32
CA THR A 54 3.78 -13.49 -5.58
C THR A 54 4.02 -11.99 -5.76
N GLN A 55 5.27 -11.53 -5.67
CA GLN A 55 5.61 -10.13 -5.80
C GLN A 55 5.49 -9.63 -7.24
N LEU A 56 5.86 -10.41 -8.24
CA LEU A 56 5.66 -10.08 -9.65
C LEU A 56 4.17 -9.99 -10.02
N TRP A 57 3.34 -10.85 -9.43
CA TRP A 57 1.91 -10.80 -9.63
C TRP A 57 1.31 -9.49 -9.06
N PHE A 58 1.69 -9.11 -7.83
CA PHE A 58 1.25 -7.83 -7.25
C PHE A 58 1.68 -6.66 -8.11
N LEU A 59 2.95 -6.61 -8.50
CA LEU A 59 3.50 -5.55 -9.35
C LEU A 59 2.70 -5.40 -10.66
N SER A 60 2.48 -6.51 -11.38
CA SER A 60 1.75 -6.49 -12.65
C SER A 60 0.27 -6.13 -12.48
N SER A 61 -0.38 -6.59 -11.42
CA SER A 61 -1.78 -6.29 -11.13
C SER A 61 -1.98 -4.82 -10.79
N ARG A 62 -1.09 -4.22 -9.97
CA ARG A 62 -1.14 -2.78 -9.67
C ARG A 62 -0.82 -1.94 -10.90
N PHE A 63 0.13 -2.35 -11.72
CA PHE A 63 0.41 -1.68 -12.97
C PHE A 63 -0.81 -1.68 -13.91
N LYS A 64 -1.47 -2.82 -14.07
CA LYS A 64 -2.71 -2.94 -14.84
C LYS A 64 -3.82 -2.07 -14.25
N GLN A 65 -4.00 -2.08 -12.94
CA GLN A 65 -4.99 -1.24 -12.25
C GLN A 65 -4.72 0.24 -12.52
N TYR A 66 -3.47 0.68 -12.37
CA TYR A 66 -3.08 2.05 -12.64
C TYR A 66 -3.33 2.46 -14.10
N LYS A 67 -3.02 1.60 -15.07
CA LYS A 67 -3.27 1.86 -16.50
C LYS A 67 -4.76 2.00 -16.85
N ASN A 68 -5.62 1.27 -16.12
CA ASN A 68 -7.06 1.27 -16.34
C ASN A 68 -7.80 2.34 -15.53
N ALA A 69 -7.13 2.95 -14.55
CA ALA A 69 -7.72 3.99 -13.72
C ALA A 69 -7.82 5.33 -14.48
N ASP A 70 -8.91 6.05 -14.24
CA ASP A 70 -9.06 7.40 -14.78
C ASP A 70 -8.36 8.44 -13.90
N PHE A 71 -7.11 8.72 -14.21
CA PHE A 71 -6.33 9.79 -13.61
C PHE A 71 -6.32 11.08 -14.46
N SER A 72 -7.18 11.20 -15.44
CA SER A 72 -7.23 12.37 -16.34
C SER A 72 -7.81 13.62 -15.69
N THR A 73 -8.64 13.44 -14.68
CA THR A 73 -9.33 14.54 -13.98
C THR A 73 -8.45 15.17 -12.90
N ARG A 74 -8.54 16.50 -12.70
CA ARG A 74 -7.96 17.20 -11.55
C ARG A 74 -8.80 16.91 -10.29
N LYS A 75 -8.71 15.71 -9.75
CA LYS A 75 -9.43 15.26 -8.56
C LYS A 75 -8.49 14.47 -7.66
N ILE A 76 -8.83 14.39 -6.40
CA ILE A 76 -8.16 13.50 -5.45
C ILE A 76 -8.67 12.07 -5.72
N VAL A 77 -7.75 11.14 -5.86
CA VAL A 77 -8.00 9.72 -6.05
C VAL A 77 -7.27 8.94 -4.97
N PHE A 78 -7.95 8.00 -4.34
CA PHE A 78 -7.36 7.16 -3.30
C PHE A 78 -7.02 5.77 -3.87
N VAL A 79 -5.86 5.25 -3.48
CA VAL A 79 -5.39 3.91 -3.85
C VAL A 79 -4.98 3.13 -2.60
N GLU A 80 -5.27 1.83 -2.55
CA GLU A 80 -4.79 0.96 -1.49
C GLU A 80 -3.43 0.39 -1.87
N ARG A 81 -2.36 0.88 -1.23
CA ARG A 81 -0.96 0.59 -1.50
C ARG A 81 -0.52 1.02 -2.92
N SER A 82 0.75 0.86 -3.18
CA SER A 82 1.36 1.18 -4.47
C SER A 82 2.46 0.18 -4.83
N ILE A 83 2.94 0.22 -6.06
CA ILE A 83 4.12 -0.58 -6.48
C ILE A 83 5.38 -0.21 -5.68
N TYR A 84 5.42 0.98 -5.10
CA TYR A 84 6.53 1.43 -4.24
C TYR A 84 6.49 0.73 -2.87
N THR A 85 5.29 0.45 -2.35
CA THR A 85 5.09 -0.40 -1.17
C THR A 85 5.60 -1.81 -1.43
N ASP A 86 5.23 -2.40 -2.56
CA ASP A 86 5.70 -3.73 -2.94
C ASP A 86 7.23 -3.74 -3.01
N ARG A 87 7.83 -2.74 -3.68
CA ARG A 87 9.28 -2.66 -3.90
C ARG A 87 10.08 -2.37 -2.63
N PHE A 88 9.67 -1.40 -1.84
CA PHE A 88 10.48 -0.86 -0.74
C PHE A 88 10.09 -1.41 0.62
N VAL A 89 8.97 -2.12 0.73
CA VAL A 89 8.54 -2.73 1.99
C VAL A 89 8.49 -4.25 1.86
N PHE A 90 7.64 -4.81 1.01
CA PHE A 90 7.46 -6.27 0.95
C PHE A 90 8.67 -7.00 0.38
N VAL A 91 9.21 -6.56 -0.75
CA VAL A 91 10.42 -7.18 -1.35
C VAL A 91 11.62 -7.05 -0.42
N GLU A 92 11.77 -5.91 0.26
CA GLU A 92 12.85 -5.73 1.23
C GLU A 92 12.70 -6.66 2.45
N LEU A 93 11.48 -6.79 3.01
CA LEU A 93 11.23 -7.73 4.10
C LEU A 93 11.55 -9.17 3.69
N ILE A 94 11.05 -9.60 2.54
CA ILE A 94 11.22 -10.96 2.03
C ILE A 94 12.70 -11.25 1.77
N LYS A 95 13.47 -10.27 1.25
CA LYS A 95 14.92 -10.34 1.09
C LYS A 95 15.63 -10.48 2.46
N GLN A 96 15.27 -9.63 3.44
CA GLN A 96 15.85 -9.69 4.80
C GLN A 96 15.61 -11.05 5.47
N GLN A 97 14.48 -11.69 5.16
CA GLN A 97 14.14 -13.04 5.63
C GLN A 97 14.84 -14.17 4.86
N GLY A 98 15.63 -13.85 3.83
CA GLY A 98 16.34 -14.85 3.00
C GLY A 98 15.43 -15.63 2.05
N ASN A 99 14.21 -15.16 1.80
CA ASN A 99 13.22 -15.79 0.93
C ASN A 99 13.31 -15.30 -0.53
N LEU A 100 14.15 -14.30 -0.83
CA LEU A 100 14.59 -13.91 -2.17
C LEU A 100 16.09 -13.82 -2.18
N ASP A 101 16.73 -14.45 -3.17
CA ASP A 101 18.15 -14.27 -3.43
C ASP A 101 18.43 -12.99 -4.23
N GLU A 102 19.72 -12.69 -4.46
CA GLU A 102 20.12 -11.45 -5.15
C GLU A 102 19.65 -11.42 -6.61
N LEU A 103 19.67 -12.56 -7.31
CA LEU A 103 19.24 -12.64 -8.69
C LEU A 103 17.72 -12.46 -8.82
N GLU A 104 16.96 -13.03 -7.89
CA GLU A 104 15.50 -12.85 -7.81
C GLU A 104 15.13 -11.39 -7.50
N VAL A 105 15.85 -10.75 -6.58
CA VAL A 105 15.67 -9.32 -6.28
C VAL A 105 15.99 -8.45 -7.50
N ASP A 106 17.04 -8.75 -8.24
CA ASP A 106 17.41 -8.00 -9.44
C ASP A 106 16.41 -8.24 -10.58
N THR A 107 15.89 -9.46 -10.70
CA THR A 107 14.79 -9.78 -11.61
C THR A 107 13.54 -8.94 -11.27
N TYR A 108 13.16 -8.87 -9.99
CA TYR A 108 12.04 -8.03 -9.56
C TYR A 108 12.28 -6.55 -9.87
N LYS A 109 13.47 -6.02 -9.57
CA LYS A 109 13.82 -4.61 -9.86
C LYS A 109 13.71 -4.30 -11.36
N HIS A 110 14.19 -5.20 -12.22
CA HIS A 110 14.05 -5.03 -13.68
C HIS A 110 12.58 -4.89 -14.09
N HIS A 111 11.70 -5.76 -13.61
CA HIS A 111 10.26 -5.67 -13.88
C HIS A 111 9.62 -4.42 -13.26
N PHE A 112 10.08 -4.01 -12.07
CA PHE A 112 9.61 -2.78 -11.42
C PHE A 112 9.88 -1.54 -12.30
N GLU A 113 11.07 -1.41 -12.88
CA GLU A 113 11.40 -0.28 -13.76
C GLU A 113 10.51 -0.25 -15.03
N ILE A 114 10.12 -1.42 -15.57
CA ILE A 114 9.18 -1.52 -16.69
C ILE A 114 7.75 -1.12 -16.27
N CYS A 115 7.34 -1.52 -15.08
CA CYS A 115 6.00 -1.27 -14.53
C CYS A 115 5.89 0.06 -13.78
N LYS A 116 6.93 0.89 -13.79
CA LYS A 116 6.98 2.10 -12.97
C LYS A 116 5.85 3.06 -13.30
N ASN A 117 5.10 3.39 -12.27
CA ASN A 117 4.03 4.39 -12.27
C ASN A 117 4.55 5.68 -11.64
N PRO A 118 3.89 6.83 -11.81
CA PRO A 118 4.18 8.00 -10.98
C PRO A 118 4.10 7.65 -9.49
N LEU A 119 4.97 8.25 -8.70
CA LEU A 119 4.87 8.20 -7.24
C LEU A 119 3.52 8.77 -6.80
N PRO A 120 2.85 8.21 -5.78
CA PRO A 120 1.75 8.90 -5.11
C PRO A 120 2.16 10.30 -4.66
N ASP A 121 1.31 11.29 -4.87
CA ASP A 121 1.56 12.66 -4.42
C ASP A 121 1.60 12.73 -2.88
N LEU A 122 0.74 11.94 -2.24
CA LEU A 122 0.70 11.77 -0.79
C LEU A 122 0.54 10.30 -0.42
N THR A 123 1.39 9.79 0.47
CA THR A 123 1.19 8.47 1.09
C THR A 123 0.89 8.64 2.57
N ILE A 124 -0.23 8.07 3.02
CA ILE A 124 -0.62 8.05 4.43
C ILE A 124 -0.48 6.62 4.95
N VAL A 125 0.50 6.41 5.80
CA VAL A 125 0.77 5.12 6.44
C VAL A 125 -0.01 5.05 7.77
N LEU A 126 -0.97 4.13 7.84
CA LEU A 126 -1.71 3.87 9.08
C LEU A 126 -0.79 3.18 10.08
N ASP A 127 -0.42 3.90 11.14
CA ASP A 127 0.48 3.43 12.19
C ASP A 127 -0.24 2.60 13.25
N THR A 128 -0.92 1.54 12.80
CA THR A 128 -1.61 0.62 13.70
C THR A 128 -0.58 -0.34 14.33
N PRO A 129 -0.54 -0.48 15.66
CA PRO A 129 0.38 -1.39 16.33
C PRO A 129 0.29 -2.82 15.79
N PRO A 130 1.42 -3.54 15.60
CA PRO A 130 1.42 -4.92 15.09
C PRO A 130 0.55 -5.88 15.90
N THR A 131 0.47 -5.69 17.21
CA THR A 131 -0.40 -6.47 18.09
C THR A 131 -1.88 -6.26 17.79
N GLU A 132 -2.28 -5.02 17.52
CA GLU A 132 -3.66 -4.70 17.10
C GLU A 132 -3.95 -5.26 15.71
N CYS A 133 -2.99 -5.16 14.78
CA CYS A 133 -3.10 -5.78 13.46
C CYS A 133 -3.31 -7.30 13.57
N LYS A 134 -2.58 -7.98 14.46
CA LYS A 134 -2.73 -9.43 14.72
C LYS A 134 -4.12 -9.75 15.27
N ASN A 135 -4.58 -9.02 16.29
CA ASN A 135 -5.91 -9.20 16.88
C ASN A 135 -7.03 -9.04 15.81
N ARG A 136 -6.93 -8.02 14.96
CA ARG A 136 -7.89 -7.79 13.87
C ARG A 136 -7.83 -8.89 12.81
N MET A 137 -6.64 -9.40 12.51
CA MET A 137 -6.44 -10.49 11.54
C MET A 137 -7.09 -11.77 12.06
N ASP A 138 -6.84 -12.14 13.30
CA ASP A 138 -7.39 -13.34 13.93
C ASP A 138 -8.93 -13.25 14.05
N SER A 139 -9.46 -12.07 14.37
CA SER A 139 -10.90 -11.84 14.51
C SER A 139 -11.65 -11.92 13.17
N ARG A 140 -11.03 -11.50 12.05
CA ARG A 140 -11.67 -11.54 10.73
C ARG A 140 -11.55 -12.90 10.04
N ALA A 141 -10.69 -13.79 10.54
CA ALA A 141 -10.52 -15.19 10.13
C ALA A 141 -10.49 -15.40 8.59
N ARG A 142 -9.71 -14.58 7.86
CA ARG A 142 -9.46 -14.80 6.43
C ARG A 142 -8.49 -15.97 6.29
N GLY A 143 -8.95 -17.11 5.81
CA GLY A 143 -8.13 -18.33 5.71
C GLY A 143 -6.79 -18.16 4.99
N ILE A 144 -6.69 -17.23 4.04
CA ILE A 144 -5.45 -16.91 3.31
C ILE A 144 -4.38 -16.25 4.20
N GLU A 145 -4.77 -15.63 5.31
CA GLU A 145 -3.88 -14.97 6.27
C GLU A 145 -3.71 -15.79 7.56
N GLU A 146 -4.35 -16.97 7.60
CA GLU A 146 -4.26 -17.86 8.75
C GLU A 146 -2.80 -18.30 8.95
N GLY A 147 -2.30 -18.13 10.16
CA GLY A 147 -0.92 -18.49 10.51
C GLY A 147 0.12 -17.38 10.32
N VAL A 148 -0.21 -16.19 9.82
CA VAL A 148 0.74 -15.06 9.79
C VAL A 148 1.11 -14.68 11.24
N PRO A 149 2.39 -14.85 11.65
CA PRO A 149 2.78 -14.66 13.04
C PRO A 149 2.97 -13.17 13.38
N LEU A 150 2.94 -12.85 14.69
CA LEU A 150 3.09 -11.47 15.16
C LEU A 150 4.47 -10.90 14.81
N ASP A 151 5.53 -11.69 14.89
CA ASP A 151 6.89 -11.26 14.55
C ASP A 151 7.05 -10.85 13.09
N TYR A 152 6.31 -11.49 12.17
CA TYR A 152 6.23 -11.03 10.78
C TYR A 152 5.63 -9.61 10.69
N LEU A 153 4.56 -9.33 11.41
CA LEU A 153 3.93 -8.01 11.42
C LEU A 153 4.83 -6.95 12.09
N GLN A 154 5.60 -7.35 13.11
CA GLN A 154 6.60 -6.49 13.74
C GLN A 154 7.75 -6.16 12.78
N ALA A 155 8.28 -7.18 12.09
CA ALA A 155 9.32 -7.01 11.08
C ALA A 155 8.82 -6.12 9.92
N LEU A 156 7.57 -6.33 9.45
CA LEU A 156 6.96 -5.51 8.42
C LEU A 156 6.85 -4.04 8.86
N GLY A 157 6.42 -3.78 10.10
CA GLY A 157 6.37 -2.45 10.69
C GLY A 157 7.73 -1.76 10.69
N LYS A 158 8.80 -2.48 11.06
CA LYS A 158 10.17 -1.97 11.05
C LYS A 158 10.63 -1.59 9.62
N VAL A 159 10.34 -2.43 8.63
CA VAL A 159 10.69 -2.12 7.23
C VAL A 159 9.91 -0.91 6.70
N TYR A 160 8.67 -0.70 7.14
CA TYR A 160 7.94 0.56 6.87
C TYR A 160 8.68 1.77 7.44
N ASP A 161 9.17 1.70 8.67
CA ASP A 161 9.89 2.81 9.31
C ASP A 161 11.20 3.14 8.58
N GLU A 162 11.92 2.12 8.14
CA GLU A 162 13.20 2.27 7.43
C GLU A 162 13.04 2.85 6.01
N ASN A 163 11.90 2.62 5.36
CA ASN A 163 11.71 2.95 3.94
C ASN A 163 10.56 3.92 3.65
N PHE A 164 9.91 4.42 4.67
CA PHE A 164 8.68 5.20 4.51
C PHE A 164 8.85 6.43 3.61
N ASN A 165 10.01 7.09 3.59
CA ASN A 165 10.32 8.22 2.71
C ASN A 165 10.37 7.87 1.21
N LYS A 166 10.33 6.59 0.86
CA LYS A 166 10.35 6.10 -0.53
C LYS A 166 8.95 5.80 -1.09
N LEU A 167 7.91 5.96 -0.28
CA LEU A 167 6.55 5.50 -0.62
C LEU A 167 5.70 6.53 -1.38
N GLY A 168 6.16 7.77 -1.49
CA GLY A 168 5.44 8.85 -2.19
C GLY A 168 6.27 10.12 -2.29
N VAL A 169 5.78 11.12 -2.99
CA VAL A 169 6.37 12.47 -3.02
C VAL A 169 6.39 13.05 -1.61
N LYS A 170 5.28 12.90 -0.89
CA LYS A 170 5.15 13.19 0.55
C LYS A 170 4.62 11.95 1.24
N ALA A 171 5.19 11.57 2.37
CA ALA A 171 4.70 10.48 3.19
C ALA A 171 4.44 10.95 4.62
N VAL A 172 3.32 10.52 5.19
CA VAL A 172 2.90 10.80 6.57
C VAL A 172 2.58 9.49 7.25
N LYS A 173 3.21 9.20 8.37
CA LYS A 173 2.89 8.07 9.24
C LYS A 173 2.10 8.58 10.42
N LYS A 174 0.89 8.04 10.64
CA LYS A 174 0.02 8.53 11.69
C LYS A 174 -0.83 7.41 12.29
N PHE A 175 -0.90 7.40 13.61
CA PHE A 175 -1.87 6.61 14.36
C PHE A 175 -3.23 7.33 14.36
N PHE A 176 -4.29 6.58 14.12
CA PHE A 176 -5.67 7.05 14.19
C PHE A 176 -6.43 6.21 15.23
N ASP A 177 -6.91 6.85 16.26
CA ASP A 177 -7.64 6.23 17.38
C ASP A 177 -9.17 6.31 17.26
N GLY A 178 -9.61 6.96 16.19
CA GLY A 178 -11.04 7.16 15.92
C GLY A 178 -11.71 5.96 15.24
N SER A 179 -13.04 6.06 15.11
CA SER A 179 -13.80 5.13 14.26
C SER A 179 -13.33 5.23 12.79
N PRO A 180 -13.56 4.20 11.97
CA PRO A 180 -13.22 4.26 10.54
C PRO A 180 -13.75 5.51 9.82
N SER A 181 -14.96 5.95 10.14
CA SER A 181 -15.57 7.15 9.57
C SER A 181 -14.88 8.44 10.05
N ALA A 182 -14.45 8.52 11.30
CA ALA A 182 -13.67 9.64 11.82
C ALA A 182 -12.29 9.70 11.18
N THR A 183 -11.61 8.56 11.10
CA THR A 183 -10.32 8.40 10.41
C THR A 183 -10.42 8.82 8.94
N ALA A 184 -11.46 8.40 8.22
CA ALA A 184 -11.68 8.77 6.83
C ALA A 184 -11.85 10.28 6.65
N LYS A 185 -12.59 10.96 7.55
CA LYS A 185 -12.74 12.42 7.53
C LYS A 185 -11.42 13.14 7.69
N GLU A 186 -10.59 12.68 8.63
CA GLU A 186 -9.28 13.28 8.88
C GLU A 186 -8.33 13.07 7.70
N ILE A 187 -8.31 11.89 7.11
CA ILE A 187 -7.51 11.56 5.92
C ILE A 187 -7.94 12.42 4.73
N ILE A 188 -9.24 12.57 4.50
CA ILE A 188 -9.77 13.45 3.44
C ILE A 188 -9.31 14.89 3.67
N SER A 189 -9.44 15.40 4.90
CA SER A 189 -8.99 16.76 5.21
C SER A 189 -7.49 16.97 4.95
N LEU A 190 -6.65 16.00 5.32
CA LEU A 190 -5.22 16.02 4.99
C LEU A 190 -4.99 16.04 3.47
N ALA A 191 -5.66 15.16 2.74
CA ALA A 191 -5.54 15.07 1.28
C ALA A 191 -6.00 16.35 0.57
N GLU A 192 -7.11 16.95 1.01
CA GLU A 192 -7.62 18.20 0.44
C GLU A 192 -6.69 19.38 0.70
N ASN A 193 -6.05 19.44 1.87
CA ASN A 193 -5.09 20.50 2.19
C ASN A 193 -3.83 20.39 1.33
N GLU A 194 -3.28 19.16 1.17
CA GLU A 194 -2.14 18.92 0.30
C GLU A 194 -2.48 19.18 -1.18
N PHE A 195 -3.67 18.80 -1.61
CA PHE A 195 -4.12 19.08 -2.98
C PHE A 195 -4.25 20.57 -3.26
N LYS A 196 -4.74 21.38 -2.31
CA LYS A 196 -4.79 22.84 -2.46
C LYS A 196 -3.40 23.46 -2.61
N GLU A 197 -2.42 22.96 -1.88
CA GLU A 197 -1.02 23.40 -2.01
C GLU A 197 -0.46 23.00 -3.39
N TYR A 198 -0.63 21.76 -3.78
CA TYR A 198 -0.22 21.24 -5.09
C TYR A 198 -0.82 22.04 -6.26
N ASP A 199 -2.11 22.37 -6.21
CA ASP A 199 -2.80 23.12 -7.28
C ASP A 199 -2.34 24.58 -7.36
N ARG A 200 -1.98 25.21 -6.21
CA ARG A 200 -1.35 26.54 -6.17
C ARG A 200 0.01 26.54 -6.88
N TRP A 201 0.85 25.55 -6.61
CA TRP A 201 2.17 25.44 -7.25
C TRP A 201 2.06 25.29 -8.76
N LYS A 202 1.17 24.40 -9.21
CA LYS A 202 0.93 24.20 -10.67
C LYS A 202 0.26 25.39 -11.35
N GLY A 203 -0.47 26.22 -10.63
CA GLY A 203 -1.02 27.48 -11.13
C GLY A 203 0.01 28.59 -11.30
N LEU A 204 1.17 28.50 -10.60
CA LEU A 204 2.28 29.46 -10.71
C LEU A 204 3.28 29.08 -11.83
N GLU A 205 3.23 27.85 -12.36
CA GLU A 205 4.07 27.36 -13.45
C GLU A 205 3.44 27.61 -14.85
N GLN A 206 2.26 28.24 -14.93
CA GLN A 206 1.57 28.65 -16.15
C GLN A 206 1.61 30.18 -16.30
#